data_b0794c9f9a4cf72a29e238b79e0eae55
#
_entry.id   b0794c9f9a4cf72a29e238b79e0eae55
#
_cell.length_a   1.000
_cell.length_b   1.000
_cell.length_c   1.000
_cell.angle_alpha   90.00
_cell.angle_beta   90.00
_cell.angle_gamma   90.00
#
_symmetry.space_group_name_H-M   'P 1'
#
loop_
_entity.id
_entity.type
_entity.pdbx_description
1 polymer ?
#
loop_
_entity_poly.entity_id
_entity_poly.type
_entity_poly.pdbx_seq_one_letter_code
_entity_poly.pdbx_strand_id
1 'polypeptide(L)'
;IYLGGGMFFSAKGVASPFNQLPRHAALLIGVIIAFAMNRKMKLDDKINIFTTTSGESGVMMMALIFLLAGAFAGVAKGMGGVDSVVNLGLTFVPKQFLVPGLFVISAFISTAMGTSTGTLVAVAPIALGISEKVGLNPAITLAAVLGGAMFGDNLSVISDTTIAATRGVGCEMKDKFRMNFLIAIPAAIATIIAFTILGGAGQIEGELSYNLIKVIPYLAVLVAAVAGVNVFTVLIGGILFAGLVGFVTGSMTFVTFFQSVAKGMDGMMNVTIMAILIRGLIGLIKEYGGIEWVVQKLTGNIKTRKGAEYSIAVLVSVLVFCLVNNTIAIIIASPIAKQVGEKFKIAPKRTASLL
;
A
#
# COMPACT_ATOMS: atom_id res chain seq x y z
N ILE A 1 -14.38 10.83 -13.63
CA ILE A 1 -14.43 12.26 -13.22
C ILE A 1 -13.02 12.75 -12.89
N TYR A 2 -12.32 12.19 -11.92
CA TYR A 2 -10.99 12.65 -11.52
C TYR A 2 -9.97 12.60 -12.67
N LEU A 3 -9.79 11.43 -13.31
CA LEU A 3 -8.87 11.27 -14.42
C LEU A 3 -9.28 12.10 -15.64
N GLY A 4 -10.56 12.04 -16.04
CA GLY A 4 -11.06 12.82 -17.17
C GLY A 4 -10.96 14.34 -16.95
N GLY A 5 -11.23 14.81 -15.74
CA GLY A 5 -11.02 16.21 -15.35
C GLY A 5 -9.56 16.60 -15.37
N GLY A 6 -8.66 15.77 -14.82
CA GLY A 6 -7.22 16.01 -14.85
C GLY A 6 -6.67 16.08 -16.28
N MET A 7 -7.10 15.17 -17.16
CA MET A 7 -6.74 15.19 -18.59
C MET A 7 -7.26 16.45 -19.30
N PHE A 8 -8.51 16.86 -19.01
CA PHE A 8 -9.11 18.06 -19.56
C PHE A 8 -8.33 19.33 -19.14
N PHE A 9 -8.00 19.46 -17.85
CA PHE A 9 -7.19 20.58 -17.37
C PHE A 9 -5.75 20.54 -17.89
N SER A 10 -5.17 19.34 -18.05
CA SER A 10 -3.87 19.16 -18.68
C SER A 10 -3.87 19.65 -20.13
N ALA A 11 -4.90 19.30 -20.90
CA ALA A 11 -5.05 19.76 -22.28
C ALA A 11 -5.24 21.29 -22.39
N LYS A 12 -5.71 21.94 -21.32
CA LYS A 12 -5.83 23.41 -21.22
C LYS A 12 -4.58 24.10 -20.69
N GLY A 13 -3.49 23.37 -20.41
CA GLY A 13 -2.26 23.94 -19.88
C GLY A 13 -2.35 24.43 -18.44
N VAL A 14 -3.33 23.98 -17.67
CA VAL A 14 -3.51 24.41 -16.27
C VAL A 14 -2.42 23.79 -15.40
N ALA A 15 -1.77 24.60 -14.55
CA ALA A 15 -0.78 24.11 -13.60
C ALA A 15 -1.40 23.09 -12.62
N SER A 16 -0.69 21.98 -12.38
CA SER A 16 -1.15 20.89 -11.49
C SER A 16 -2.58 20.38 -11.83
N PRO A 17 -2.83 19.93 -13.06
CA PRO A 17 -4.18 19.69 -13.58
C PRO A 17 -4.97 18.65 -12.79
N PHE A 18 -4.29 17.64 -12.20
CA PHE A 18 -4.91 16.62 -11.35
C PHE A 18 -5.23 17.09 -9.93
N ASN A 19 -4.73 18.25 -9.50
CA ASN A 19 -5.05 18.83 -8.20
C ASN A 19 -6.26 19.79 -8.25
N GLN A 20 -6.73 20.15 -9.45
CA GLN A 20 -7.90 21.03 -9.62
C GLN A 20 -9.20 20.37 -9.15
N LEU A 21 -9.30 19.05 -9.25
CA LEU A 21 -10.41 18.27 -8.72
C LEU A 21 -9.87 17.37 -7.58
N PRO A 22 -10.10 17.74 -6.30
CA PRO A 22 -9.71 16.89 -5.18
C PRO A 22 -10.32 15.49 -5.30
N ARG A 23 -9.50 14.44 -5.08
CA ARG A 23 -9.89 13.04 -5.26
C ARG A 23 -11.12 12.66 -4.45
N HIS A 24 -11.21 13.12 -3.20
CA HIS A 24 -12.35 12.85 -2.31
C HIS A 24 -13.63 13.52 -2.80
N ALA A 25 -13.55 14.72 -3.41
CA ALA A 25 -14.71 15.38 -4.01
C ALA A 25 -15.21 14.62 -5.26
N ALA A 26 -14.28 14.17 -6.12
CA ALA A 26 -14.63 13.35 -7.27
C ALA A 26 -15.26 12.01 -6.86
N LEU A 27 -14.78 11.40 -5.76
CA LEU A 27 -15.35 10.19 -5.20
C LEU A 27 -16.76 10.41 -4.65
N LEU A 28 -17.02 11.54 -3.99
CA LEU A 28 -18.34 11.89 -3.48
C LEU A 28 -19.39 11.92 -4.59
N ILE A 29 -19.03 12.43 -5.78
CA ILE A 29 -19.93 12.39 -6.94
C ILE A 29 -20.25 10.94 -7.33
N GLY A 30 -19.24 10.04 -7.29
CA GLY A 30 -19.43 8.60 -7.51
C GLY A 30 -20.40 7.98 -6.49
N VAL A 31 -20.29 8.35 -5.22
CA VAL A 31 -21.19 7.93 -4.15
C VAL A 31 -22.62 8.40 -4.43
N ILE A 32 -22.81 9.69 -4.78
CA ILE A 32 -24.13 10.25 -5.13
C ILE A 32 -24.76 9.49 -6.30
N ILE A 33 -23.99 9.20 -7.35
CA ILE A 33 -24.47 8.42 -8.50
C ILE A 33 -24.89 7.01 -8.05
N ALA A 34 -24.09 6.34 -7.22
CA ALA A 34 -24.42 5.01 -6.72
C ALA A 34 -25.72 5.00 -5.89
N PHE A 35 -25.95 6.03 -5.07
CA PHE A 35 -27.20 6.19 -4.34
C PHE A 35 -28.40 6.46 -5.27
N ALA A 36 -28.21 7.15 -6.40
CA ALA A 36 -29.24 7.40 -7.41
C ALA A 36 -29.56 6.17 -8.26
N MET A 37 -28.63 5.18 -8.32
CA MET A 37 -28.86 3.90 -9.02
C MET A 37 -29.86 3.02 -8.24
N ASN A 38 -30.31 1.93 -8.87
CA ASN A 38 -31.22 0.93 -8.29
C ASN A 38 -32.42 1.57 -7.56
N ARG A 39 -33.30 2.25 -8.32
CA ARG A 39 -34.46 2.96 -7.80
C ARG A 39 -35.48 2.07 -7.08
N LYS A 40 -35.36 0.73 -7.20
CA LYS A 40 -36.25 -0.23 -6.50
C LYS A 40 -35.89 -0.39 -5.03
N MET A 41 -34.63 -0.10 -4.65
CA MET A 41 -34.15 -0.19 -3.27
C MET A 41 -34.45 1.12 -2.53
N LYS A 42 -34.97 1.03 -1.31
CA LYS A 42 -35.23 2.19 -0.45
C LYS A 42 -33.92 2.89 -0.05
N LEU A 43 -33.99 4.19 0.17
CA LEU A 43 -32.84 4.99 0.53
C LEU A 43 -32.22 4.53 1.86
N ASP A 44 -33.05 4.17 2.84
CA ASP A 44 -32.59 3.71 4.14
C ASP A 44 -31.78 2.41 4.04
N ASP A 45 -32.19 1.46 3.16
CA ASP A 45 -31.45 0.22 2.91
C ASP A 45 -30.08 0.52 2.30
N LYS A 46 -30.02 1.46 1.33
CA LYS A 46 -28.75 1.90 0.73
C LYS A 46 -27.82 2.54 1.75
N ILE A 47 -28.36 3.42 2.62
CA ILE A 47 -27.61 4.05 3.69
C ILE A 47 -27.05 2.98 4.64
N ASN A 48 -27.88 2.02 5.02
CA ASN A 48 -27.48 0.94 5.90
C ASN A 48 -26.36 0.08 5.30
N ILE A 49 -26.48 -0.33 4.02
CA ILE A 49 -25.43 -1.08 3.31
C ILE A 49 -24.14 -0.26 3.26
N PHE A 50 -24.24 1.01 2.86
CA PHE A 50 -23.07 1.89 2.75
C PHE A 50 -22.37 2.05 4.10
N THR A 51 -23.08 2.38 5.16
CA THR A 51 -22.51 2.63 6.49
C THR A 51 -21.96 1.35 7.13
N THR A 52 -22.68 0.23 7.04
CA THR A 52 -22.20 -1.06 7.55
C THR A 52 -20.91 -1.50 6.84
N THR A 53 -20.87 -1.39 5.51
CA THR A 53 -19.69 -1.76 4.74
C THR A 53 -18.52 -0.80 4.98
N SER A 54 -18.78 0.51 5.11
CA SER A 54 -17.77 1.50 5.46
C SER A 54 -17.20 1.26 6.86
N GLY A 55 -18.02 0.79 7.80
CA GLY A 55 -17.65 0.50 9.19
C GLY A 55 -17.11 -0.91 9.43
N GLU A 56 -16.88 -1.71 8.39
CA GLU A 56 -16.28 -3.05 8.56
C GLU A 56 -14.95 -2.97 9.32
N SER A 57 -14.71 -3.93 10.23
CA SER A 57 -13.53 -3.98 11.11
C SER A 57 -12.22 -3.80 10.35
N GLY A 58 -12.08 -4.43 9.17
CA GLY A 58 -10.89 -4.31 8.34
C GLY A 58 -10.65 -2.89 7.81
N VAL A 59 -11.72 -2.17 7.47
CA VAL A 59 -11.66 -0.78 7.00
C VAL A 59 -11.28 0.16 8.13
N MET A 60 -11.91 0.01 9.30
CA MET A 60 -11.61 0.81 10.48
C MET A 60 -10.19 0.58 10.96
N MET A 61 -9.72 -0.68 10.94
CA MET A 61 -8.32 -0.99 11.26
C MET A 61 -7.36 -0.28 10.30
N MET A 62 -7.63 -0.32 8.99
CA MET A 62 -6.81 0.36 7.98
C MET A 62 -6.80 1.89 8.18
N ALA A 63 -7.97 2.48 8.46
CA ALA A 63 -8.12 3.90 8.75
C ALA A 63 -7.27 4.33 9.97
N LEU A 64 -7.32 3.54 11.05
CA LEU A 64 -6.53 3.80 12.25
C LEU A 64 -5.03 3.62 11.99
N ILE A 65 -4.61 2.61 11.22
CA ILE A 65 -3.21 2.42 10.83
C ILE A 65 -2.71 3.64 10.05
N PHE A 66 -3.48 4.18 9.10
CA PHE A 66 -3.07 5.38 8.37
C PHE A 66 -2.87 6.58 9.29
N LEU A 67 -3.80 6.81 10.23
CA LEU A 67 -3.68 7.91 11.19
C LEU A 67 -2.48 7.75 12.13
N LEU A 68 -2.26 6.54 12.68
CA LEU A 68 -1.11 6.24 13.53
C LEU A 68 0.21 6.35 12.77
N ALA A 69 0.22 5.92 11.52
CA ALA A 69 1.38 6.04 10.65
C ALA A 69 1.73 7.50 10.35
N GLY A 70 0.72 8.31 10.07
CA GLY A 70 0.88 9.75 9.94
C GLY A 70 1.43 10.36 11.22
N ALA A 71 0.87 10.02 12.38
CA ALA A 71 1.34 10.48 13.68
C ALA A 71 2.81 10.12 13.92
N PHE A 72 3.19 8.86 13.66
CA PHE A 72 4.59 8.43 13.77
C PHE A 72 5.51 9.24 12.85
N ALA A 73 5.15 9.39 11.56
CA ALA A 73 5.92 10.17 10.61
C ALA A 73 6.06 11.64 11.03
N GLY A 74 4.99 12.24 11.56
CA GLY A 74 4.99 13.61 12.08
C GLY A 74 5.94 13.79 13.26
N VAL A 75 5.88 12.90 14.26
CA VAL A 75 6.75 12.93 15.45
C VAL A 75 8.20 12.65 15.06
N ALA A 76 8.42 11.63 14.23
CA ALA A 76 9.76 11.25 13.78
C ALA A 76 10.44 12.35 12.95
N LYS A 77 9.67 13.08 12.13
CA LYS A 77 10.16 14.29 11.44
C LYS A 77 10.42 15.43 12.43
N GLY A 78 9.50 15.67 13.34
CA GLY A 78 9.60 16.75 14.35
C GLY A 78 10.81 16.61 15.28
N MET A 79 11.20 15.37 15.63
CA MET A 79 12.41 15.12 16.44
C MET A 79 13.72 15.19 15.62
N GLY A 80 13.66 15.35 14.28
CA GLY A 80 14.83 15.32 13.39
C GLY A 80 15.36 13.91 13.10
N GLY A 81 14.52 12.90 13.31
CA GLY A 81 14.87 11.50 13.09
C GLY A 81 14.98 11.15 11.62
N VAL A 82 14.09 11.71 10.76
CA VAL A 82 14.15 11.51 9.30
C VAL A 82 15.51 11.97 8.77
N ASP A 83 15.93 13.21 9.10
CA ASP A 83 17.20 13.74 8.64
C ASP A 83 18.38 12.91 9.13
N SER A 84 18.34 12.44 10.38
CA SER A 84 19.39 11.60 10.94
C SER A 84 19.50 10.24 10.25
N VAL A 85 18.37 9.57 9.95
CA VAL A 85 18.35 8.30 9.21
C VAL A 85 18.83 8.49 7.77
N VAL A 86 18.36 9.54 7.12
CA VAL A 86 18.76 9.90 5.74
C VAL A 86 20.27 10.15 5.67
N ASN A 87 20.79 11.03 6.53
CA ASN A 87 22.20 11.38 6.52
C ASN A 87 23.10 10.18 6.85
N LEU A 88 22.69 9.34 7.82
CA LEU A 88 23.37 8.09 8.12
C LEU A 88 23.41 7.16 6.90
N GLY A 89 22.26 6.96 6.23
CA GLY A 89 22.18 6.14 5.02
C GLY A 89 23.05 6.67 3.89
N LEU A 90 23.05 7.98 3.66
CA LEU A 90 23.87 8.64 2.63
C LEU A 90 25.38 8.56 2.93
N THR A 91 25.78 8.39 4.20
CA THR A 91 27.17 8.23 4.58
C THR A 91 27.73 6.87 4.15
N PHE A 92 26.91 5.81 4.20
CA PHE A 92 27.37 4.44 3.97
C PHE A 92 26.97 3.86 2.61
N VAL A 93 25.89 4.35 1.99
CA VAL A 93 25.39 3.79 0.72
C VAL A 93 25.90 4.62 -0.46
N PRO A 94 26.63 4.02 -1.43
CA PRO A 94 27.02 4.72 -2.63
C PRO A 94 25.80 5.27 -3.37
N LYS A 95 25.89 6.52 -3.86
CA LYS A 95 24.77 7.30 -4.42
C LYS A 95 23.98 6.55 -5.52
N GLN A 96 24.69 5.83 -6.38
CA GLN A 96 24.13 5.05 -7.47
C GLN A 96 23.24 3.87 -7.00
N PHE A 97 23.42 3.42 -5.75
CA PHE A 97 22.66 2.31 -5.18
C PHE A 97 21.57 2.76 -4.19
N LEU A 98 21.31 4.05 -4.06
CA LEU A 98 20.27 4.54 -3.15
C LEU A 98 18.87 4.07 -3.57
N VAL A 99 18.52 4.24 -4.82
CA VAL A 99 17.18 3.85 -5.31
C VAL A 99 17.00 2.32 -5.34
N PRO A 100 17.91 1.54 -5.97
CA PRO A 100 17.80 0.08 -5.88
C PRO A 100 17.96 -0.47 -4.46
N GLY A 101 18.73 0.19 -3.60
CA GLY A 101 18.84 -0.15 -2.18
C GLY A 101 17.52 0.02 -1.42
N LEU A 102 16.77 1.07 -1.70
CA LEU A 102 15.43 1.28 -1.13
C LEU A 102 14.46 0.17 -1.57
N PHE A 103 14.54 -0.29 -2.82
CA PHE A 103 13.75 -1.45 -3.28
C PHE A 103 14.09 -2.71 -2.47
N VAL A 104 15.39 -3.03 -2.33
CA VAL A 104 15.84 -4.24 -1.60
C VAL A 104 15.46 -4.18 -0.12
N ILE A 105 15.69 -3.04 0.54
CA ILE A 105 15.34 -2.85 1.96
C ILE A 105 13.83 -2.98 2.15
N SER A 106 13.04 -2.33 1.30
CA SER A 106 11.57 -2.42 1.36
C SER A 106 11.07 -3.83 1.11
N ALA A 107 11.70 -4.57 0.19
CA ALA A 107 11.38 -5.97 -0.07
C ALA A 107 11.65 -6.86 1.16
N PHE A 108 12.80 -6.68 1.80
CA PHE A 108 13.15 -7.42 3.01
C PHE A 108 12.19 -7.13 4.16
N ILE A 109 11.93 -5.85 4.43
CA ILE A 109 11.01 -5.42 5.49
C ILE A 109 9.60 -5.98 5.23
N SER A 110 9.11 -5.86 4.02
CA SER A 110 7.77 -6.32 3.65
C SER A 110 7.62 -7.84 3.74
N THR A 111 8.65 -8.59 3.34
CA THR A 111 8.66 -10.05 3.51
C THR A 111 8.55 -10.44 4.99
N ALA A 112 9.26 -9.72 5.85
CA ALA A 112 9.29 -9.98 7.29
C ALA A 112 8.01 -9.51 8.00
N MET A 113 7.43 -8.37 7.60
CA MET A 113 6.19 -7.82 8.16
C MET A 113 4.92 -8.49 7.64
N GLY A 114 4.96 -9.05 6.43
CA GLY A 114 3.78 -9.59 5.74
C GLY A 114 2.78 -8.53 5.31
N THR A 115 3.22 -7.28 5.09
CA THR A 115 2.34 -6.21 4.63
C THR A 115 3.08 -5.14 3.84
N SER A 116 2.63 -4.91 2.61
CA SER A 116 3.14 -3.82 1.76
C SER A 116 2.76 -2.44 2.30
N THR A 117 1.56 -2.28 2.82
CA THR A 117 1.08 -1.01 3.39
C THR A 117 1.90 -0.60 4.61
N GLY A 118 2.16 -1.52 5.54
CA GLY A 118 2.99 -1.25 6.72
C GLY A 118 4.42 -0.85 6.35
N THR A 119 5.00 -1.51 5.35
CA THR A 119 6.33 -1.20 4.82
C THR A 119 6.37 0.19 4.17
N LEU A 120 5.38 0.52 3.34
CA LEU A 120 5.29 1.85 2.73
C LEU A 120 5.26 2.96 3.77
N VAL A 121 4.45 2.78 4.81
CA VAL A 121 4.34 3.74 5.91
C VAL A 121 5.67 3.96 6.62
N ALA A 122 6.43 2.89 6.86
CA ALA A 122 7.70 2.97 7.56
C ALA A 122 8.83 3.57 6.69
N VAL A 123 8.88 3.22 5.40
CA VAL A 123 10.03 3.52 4.53
C VAL A 123 9.82 4.76 3.65
N ALA A 124 8.59 5.06 3.23
CA ALA A 124 8.33 6.18 2.32
C ALA A 124 8.80 7.56 2.85
N PRO A 125 8.65 7.92 4.14
CA PRO A 125 9.20 9.18 4.66
C PRO A 125 10.72 9.26 4.54
N ILE A 126 11.42 8.15 4.77
CA ILE A 126 12.87 8.06 4.63
C ILE A 126 13.26 8.24 3.16
N ALA A 127 12.57 7.55 2.25
CA ALA A 127 12.80 7.63 0.83
C ALA A 127 12.60 9.05 0.27
N LEU A 128 11.55 9.74 0.73
CA LEU A 128 11.30 11.15 0.38
C LEU A 128 12.42 12.05 0.91
N GLY A 129 12.83 11.89 2.16
CA GLY A 129 13.95 12.64 2.73
C GLY A 129 15.26 12.44 1.95
N ILE A 130 15.54 11.19 1.51
CA ILE A 130 16.67 10.90 0.63
C ILE A 130 16.53 11.65 -0.70
N SER A 131 15.36 11.56 -1.35
CA SER A 131 15.13 12.18 -2.65
C SER A 131 15.29 13.70 -2.59
N GLU A 132 14.77 14.35 -1.57
CA GLU A 132 14.89 15.79 -1.33
C GLU A 132 16.37 16.20 -1.11
N LYS A 133 17.10 15.44 -0.27
CA LYS A 133 18.48 15.76 0.10
C LYS A 133 19.48 15.58 -1.05
N VAL A 134 19.25 14.59 -1.91
CA VAL A 134 20.19 14.17 -2.96
C VAL A 134 19.76 14.66 -4.35
N GLY A 135 18.58 15.30 -4.45
CA GLY A 135 18.03 15.78 -5.72
C GLY A 135 17.55 14.64 -6.64
N LEU A 136 17.16 13.48 -6.07
CA LEU A 136 16.60 12.39 -6.86
C LEU A 136 15.13 12.65 -7.17
N ASN A 137 14.63 12.02 -8.24
CA ASN A 137 13.22 12.11 -8.57
C ASN A 137 12.36 11.38 -7.50
N PRO A 138 11.49 12.11 -6.75
CA PRO A 138 10.68 11.51 -5.68
C PRO A 138 9.76 10.39 -6.18
N ALA A 139 9.26 10.48 -7.42
CA ALA A 139 8.38 9.46 -7.98
C ALA A 139 9.13 8.14 -8.22
N ILE A 140 10.36 8.19 -8.71
CA ILE A 140 11.20 6.99 -8.92
C ILE A 140 11.59 6.40 -7.57
N THR A 141 11.95 7.24 -6.60
CA THR A 141 12.34 6.83 -5.25
C THR A 141 11.17 6.14 -4.52
N LEU A 142 9.98 6.72 -4.59
CA LEU A 142 8.77 6.10 -4.04
C LEU A 142 8.34 4.84 -4.79
N ALA A 143 8.54 4.80 -6.13
CA ALA A 143 8.27 3.60 -6.92
C ALA A 143 9.18 2.44 -6.51
N ALA A 144 10.43 2.71 -6.13
CA ALA A 144 11.33 1.68 -5.60
C ALA A 144 10.83 1.11 -4.27
N VAL A 145 10.40 1.98 -3.35
CA VAL A 145 9.81 1.54 -2.06
C VAL A 145 8.53 0.74 -2.29
N LEU A 146 7.64 1.22 -3.15
CA LEU A 146 6.39 0.54 -3.49
C LEU A 146 6.64 -0.83 -4.12
N GLY A 147 7.51 -0.88 -5.13
CA GLY A 147 7.87 -2.12 -5.81
C GLY A 147 8.49 -3.14 -4.87
N GLY A 148 9.42 -2.71 -4.00
CA GLY A 148 10.01 -3.55 -2.97
C GLY A 148 8.98 -4.04 -1.96
N ALA A 149 8.12 -3.16 -1.47
CA ALA A 149 7.06 -3.51 -0.53
C ALA A 149 6.08 -4.54 -1.12
N MET A 150 5.66 -4.36 -2.36
CA MET A 150 4.78 -5.33 -3.06
C MET A 150 5.49 -6.66 -3.33
N PHE A 151 6.76 -6.62 -3.73
CA PHE A 151 7.57 -7.83 -3.93
C PHE A 151 7.67 -8.65 -2.64
N GLY A 152 8.01 -7.99 -1.52
CA GLY A 152 8.16 -8.65 -0.22
C GLY A 152 6.84 -9.23 0.30
N ASP A 153 5.74 -8.51 0.16
CA ASP A 153 4.41 -8.95 0.55
C ASP A 153 3.99 -10.22 -0.21
N ASN A 154 4.24 -10.28 -1.52
CA ASN A 154 3.98 -11.46 -2.35
C ASN A 154 4.78 -12.70 -1.96
N LEU A 155 5.97 -12.53 -1.40
CA LEU A 155 6.86 -13.60 -0.95
C LEU A 155 6.76 -13.87 0.55
N SER A 156 5.98 -13.11 1.30
CA SER A 156 5.78 -13.33 2.72
C SER A 156 4.83 -14.52 2.97
N VAL A 157 5.25 -15.43 3.84
CA VAL A 157 4.41 -16.55 4.27
C VAL A 157 3.39 -16.15 5.33
N ILE A 158 3.55 -14.99 5.95
CA ILE A 158 2.64 -14.45 6.97
C ILE A 158 1.71 -13.37 6.42
N SER A 159 1.83 -13.02 5.13
CA SER A 159 0.97 -12.05 4.47
C SER A 159 -0.48 -12.50 4.42
N ASP A 160 -1.39 -11.57 4.70
CA ASP A 160 -2.84 -11.80 4.61
C ASP A 160 -3.27 -12.15 3.18
N THR A 161 -2.63 -11.59 2.16
CA THR A 161 -2.85 -11.93 0.75
C THR A 161 -2.43 -13.38 0.45
N THR A 162 -1.27 -13.81 0.96
CA THR A 162 -0.79 -15.19 0.81
C THR A 162 -1.71 -16.17 1.54
N ILE A 163 -2.13 -15.85 2.76
CA ILE A 163 -3.05 -16.67 3.55
C ILE A 163 -4.42 -16.79 2.83
N ALA A 164 -4.95 -15.66 2.35
CA ALA A 164 -6.24 -15.65 1.63
C ALA A 164 -6.18 -16.50 0.35
N ALA A 165 -5.13 -16.35 -0.47
CA ALA A 165 -4.98 -17.10 -1.71
C ALA A 165 -4.81 -18.61 -1.46
N THR A 166 -3.94 -18.99 -0.53
CA THR A 166 -3.65 -20.41 -0.27
C THR A 166 -4.82 -21.15 0.38
N ARG A 167 -5.46 -20.54 1.39
CA ARG A 167 -6.65 -21.13 2.04
C ARG A 167 -7.85 -21.14 1.10
N GLY A 168 -8.03 -20.11 0.28
CA GLY A 168 -9.15 -20.02 -0.65
C GLY A 168 -9.16 -21.12 -1.71
N VAL A 169 -8.00 -21.54 -2.20
CA VAL A 169 -7.90 -22.63 -3.20
C VAL A 169 -7.50 -23.98 -2.62
N GLY A 170 -7.07 -24.03 -1.35
CA GLY A 170 -6.70 -25.26 -0.67
C GLY A 170 -5.30 -25.78 -1.05
N CYS A 171 -4.28 -24.91 -1.01
CA CYS A 171 -2.88 -25.32 -1.16
C CYS A 171 -2.02 -24.87 0.02
N GLU A 172 -0.83 -25.46 0.16
CA GLU A 172 0.13 -25.06 1.19
C GLU A 172 0.81 -23.73 0.84
N MET A 173 1.07 -22.91 1.87
CA MET A 173 1.79 -21.63 1.70
C MET A 173 3.19 -21.81 1.11
N LYS A 174 3.87 -22.89 1.50
CA LYS A 174 5.20 -23.24 0.99
C LYS A 174 5.21 -23.49 -0.51
N ASP A 175 4.16 -24.08 -1.06
CA ASP A 175 4.03 -24.35 -2.48
C ASP A 175 3.81 -23.08 -3.30
N LYS A 176 2.95 -22.18 -2.80
CA LYS A 176 2.78 -20.84 -3.40
C LYS A 176 4.09 -20.05 -3.34
N PHE A 177 4.76 -20.02 -2.19
CA PHE A 177 6.03 -19.33 -2.03
C PHE A 177 7.06 -19.77 -3.07
N ARG A 178 7.28 -21.08 -3.21
CA ARG A 178 8.24 -21.62 -4.19
C ARG A 178 7.91 -21.23 -5.62
N MET A 179 6.63 -21.22 -5.98
CA MET A 179 6.21 -20.82 -7.32
C MET A 179 6.38 -19.34 -7.56
N ASN A 180 5.93 -18.50 -6.62
CA ASN A 180 6.05 -17.05 -6.72
C ASN A 180 7.51 -16.60 -6.70
N PHE A 181 8.37 -17.25 -5.93
CA PHE A 181 9.80 -16.96 -5.87
C PHE A 181 10.45 -17.06 -7.26
N LEU A 182 10.17 -18.16 -7.99
CA LEU A 182 10.71 -18.35 -9.35
C LEU A 182 10.20 -17.33 -10.37
N ILE A 183 8.99 -16.81 -10.18
CA ILE A 183 8.39 -15.80 -11.06
C ILE A 183 8.86 -14.40 -10.68
N ALA A 184 8.93 -14.11 -9.40
CA ALA A 184 9.21 -12.77 -8.89
C ALA A 184 10.69 -12.40 -8.93
N ILE A 185 11.62 -13.36 -8.74
CA ILE A 185 13.06 -13.08 -8.74
C ILE A 185 13.56 -12.48 -10.05
N PRO A 186 13.23 -13.02 -11.24
CA PRO A 186 13.64 -12.40 -12.51
C PRO A 186 13.09 -10.97 -12.65
N ALA A 187 11.86 -10.73 -12.23
CA ALA A 187 11.27 -9.40 -12.24
C ALA A 187 11.99 -8.45 -11.26
N ALA A 188 12.34 -8.92 -10.06
CA ALA A 188 13.10 -8.14 -9.08
C ALA A 188 14.49 -7.75 -9.61
N ILE A 189 15.20 -8.69 -10.24
CA ILE A 189 16.52 -8.43 -10.85
C ILE A 189 16.37 -7.36 -11.95
N ALA A 190 15.40 -7.52 -12.85
CA ALA A 190 15.13 -6.53 -13.89
C ALA A 190 14.78 -5.14 -13.30
N THR A 191 14.01 -5.12 -12.22
CA THR A 191 13.63 -3.89 -11.49
C THR A 191 14.84 -3.23 -10.83
N ILE A 192 15.71 -4.00 -10.19
CA ILE A 192 16.98 -3.49 -9.60
C ILE A 192 17.85 -2.86 -10.68
N ILE A 193 18.02 -3.54 -11.84
CA ILE A 193 18.76 -3.02 -12.98
C ILE A 193 18.12 -1.72 -13.48
N ALA A 194 16.80 -1.71 -13.66
CA ALA A 194 16.08 -0.51 -14.09
C ALA A 194 16.26 0.67 -13.12
N PHE A 195 16.15 0.43 -11.81
CA PHE A 195 16.38 1.47 -10.81
C PHE A 195 17.83 1.91 -10.71
N THR A 196 18.79 1.05 -11.01
CA THR A 196 20.21 1.45 -11.10
C THR A 196 20.44 2.39 -12.28
N ILE A 197 19.75 2.18 -13.40
CA ILE A 197 19.87 3.03 -14.60
C ILE A 197 19.06 4.32 -14.45
N LEU A 198 17.80 4.22 -13.98
CA LEU A 198 16.86 5.35 -13.94
C LEU A 198 16.98 6.19 -12.65
N GLY A 199 17.51 5.59 -11.57
CA GLY A 199 17.58 6.22 -10.25
C GLY A 199 18.51 7.45 -10.18
N GLY A 200 19.47 7.51 -11.10
CA GLY A 200 20.45 8.59 -11.14
C GLY A 200 21.45 8.54 -9.97
N ALA A 201 22.55 9.27 -10.12
CA ALA A 201 23.48 9.57 -9.02
C ALA A 201 23.21 11.00 -8.56
N GLY A 202 22.42 11.17 -7.52
CA GLY A 202 22.14 12.48 -6.98
C GLY A 202 23.40 13.20 -6.46
N GLN A 203 23.34 14.50 -6.30
CA GLN A 203 24.43 15.29 -5.71
C GLN A 203 24.12 15.50 -4.23
N ILE A 204 25.07 15.24 -3.36
CA ILE A 204 24.97 15.56 -1.93
C ILE A 204 25.57 16.95 -1.74
N GLU A 205 24.73 17.92 -1.40
CA GLU A 205 25.16 19.24 -1.01
C GLU A 205 25.11 19.38 0.52
N GLY A 206 26.19 19.85 1.13
CA GLY A 206 26.32 20.10 2.57
C GLY A 206 26.85 18.94 3.41
N GLU A 207 27.05 19.22 4.69
CA GLU A 207 27.52 18.24 5.68
C GLU A 207 26.41 17.25 6.05
N LEU A 208 26.75 15.98 6.09
CA LEU A 208 25.86 14.89 6.50
C LEU A 208 25.94 14.68 8.02
N SER A 209 25.44 15.64 8.79
CA SER A 209 25.37 15.49 10.24
C SER A 209 24.18 14.59 10.63
N TYR A 210 24.39 13.63 11.49
CA TYR A 210 23.35 12.74 12.02
C TYR A 210 23.54 12.50 13.52
N ASN A 211 22.41 12.24 14.19
CA ASN A 211 22.41 11.86 15.60
C ASN A 211 21.88 10.44 15.74
N LEU A 212 22.76 9.50 16.15
CA LEU A 212 22.40 8.09 16.28
C LEU A 212 21.24 7.85 17.24
N ILE A 213 21.09 8.67 18.30
CA ILE A 213 19.97 8.54 19.25
C ILE A 213 18.63 8.75 18.52
N LYS A 214 18.58 9.69 17.57
CA LYS A 214 17.38 9.97 16.76
C LYS A 214 17.08 8.91 15.70
N VAL A 215 18.03 8.04 15.38
CA VAL A 215 17.84 6.89 14.48
C VAL A 215 17.20 5.71 15.21
N ILE A 216 17.45 5.55 16.52
CA ILE A 216 17.00 4.40 17.31
C ILE A 216 15.49 4.13 17.20
N PRO A 217 14.57 5.12 17.27
CA PRO A 217 13.13 4.86 17.14
C PRO A 217 12.75 4.19 15.81
N TYR A 218 13.40 4.57 14.70
CA TYR A 218 13.17 3.92 13.41
C TYR A 218 13.65 2.46 13.41
N LEU A 219 14.83 2.20 13.96
CA LEU A 219 15.35 0.84 14.09
C LEU A 219 14.46 0.00 14.99
N ALA A 220 13.97 0.56 16.09
CA ALA A 220 13.08 -0.15 17.01
C ALA A 220 11.73 -0.52 16.34
N VAL A 221 11.12 0.41 15.60
CA VAL A 221 9.91 0.16 14.79
C VAL A 221 10.18 -0.93 13.76
N LEU A 222 11.31 -0.86 13.07
CA LEU A 222 11.68 -1.84 12.06
C LEU A 222 11.89 -3.24 12.65
N VAL A 223 12.68 -3.33 13.74
CA VAL A 223 12.96 -4.60 14.42
C VAL A 223 11.67 -5.20 14.98
N ALA A 224 10.82 -4.40 15.63
CA ALA A 224 9.54 -4.87 16.16
C ALA A 224 8.62 -5.38 15.04
N ALA A 225 8.59 -4.68 13.90
CA ALA A 225 7.81 -5.07 12.74
C ALA A 225 8.31 -6.41 12.14
N VAL A 226 9.64 -6.54 11.96
CA VAL A 226 10.27 -7.79 11.48
C VAL A 226 10.07 -8.94 12.48
N ALA A 227 10.04 -8.64 13.78
CA ALA A 227 9.73 -9.64 14.82
C ALA A 227 8.25 -10.08 14.84
N GLY A 228 7.41 -9.55 13.96
CA GLY A 228 5.99 -9.93 13.85
C GLY A 228 5.09 -9.29 14.91
N VAL A 229 5.54 -8.22 15.56
CA VAL A 229 4.69 -7.46 16.50
C VAL A 229 3.56 -6.80 15.72
N ASN A 230 2.37 -6.78 16.30
CA ASN A 230 1.19 -6.16 15.67
C ASN A 230 1.48 -4.70 15.26
N VAL A 231 1.13 -4.34 14.02
CA VAL A 231 1.40 -3.02 13.40
C VAL A 231 0.88 -1.86 14.27
N PHE A 232 -0.26 -2.03 14.90
CA PHE A 232 -0.85 -1.06 15.83
C PHE A 232 0.08 -0.77 17.02
N THR A 233 0.55 -1.84 17.66
CA THR A 233 1.47 -1.77 18.80
C THR A 233 2.81 -1.15 18.40
N VAL A 234 3.31 -1.53 17.21
CA VAL A 234 4.54 -0.98 16.64
C VAL A 234 4.44 0.53 16.41
N LEU A 235 3.34 0.99 15.83
CA LEU A 235 3.15 2.41 15.54
C LEU A 235 2.94 3.24 16.82
N ILE A 236 2.10 2.77 17.75
CA ILE A 236 1.89 3.46 19.04
C ILE A 236 3.21 3.51 19.83
N GLY A 237 3.88 2.37 19.96
CA GLY A 237 5.19 2.30 20.61
C GLY A 237 6.23 3.20 19.94
N GLY A 238 6.23 3.25 18.61
CA GLY A 238 7.08 4.12 17.80
C GLY A 238 6.84 5.60 18.06
N ILE A 239 5.56 6.03 18.13
CA ILE A 239 5.16 7.42 18.43
C ILE A 239 5.69 7.83 19.81
N LEU A 240 5.43 6.98 20.83
CA LEU A 240 5.84 7.26 22.21
C LEU A 240 7.35 7.28 22.35
N PHE A 241 8.04 6.33 21.72
CA PHE A 241 9.49 6.24 21.77
C PHE A 241 10.17 7.39 21.02
N ALA A 242 9.67 7.77 19.83
CA ALA A 242 10.16 8.92 19.10
C ALA A 242 9.92 10.23 19.88
N GLY A 243 8.77 10.38 20.53
CA GLY A 243 8.48 11.49 21.44
C GLY A 243 9.47 11.57 22.60
N LEU A 244 9.73 10.44 23.28
CA LEU A 244 10.68 10.35 24.39
C LEU A 244 12.10 10.77 23.93
N VAL A 245 12.57 10.25 22.78
CA VAL A 245 13.85 10.65 22.20
C VAL A 245 13.87 12.14 21.86
N GLY A 246 12.76 12.68 21.31
CA GLY A 246 12.62 14.11 21.04
C GLY A 246 12.74 14.98 22.32
N PHE A 247 12.17 14.54 23.43
CA PHE A 247 12.29 15.22 24.73
C PHE A 247 13.71 15.15 25.29
N VAL A 248 14.32 13.96 25.29
CA VAL A 248 15.68 13.75 25.83
C VAL A 248 16.73 14.51 25.01
N THR A 249 16.57 14.60 23.70
CA THR A 249 17.48 15.34 22.82
C THR A 249 17.19 16.84 22.75
N GLY A 250 16.17 17.33 23.47
CA GLY A 250 15.75 18.75 23.44
C GLY A 250 15.17 19.20 22.10
N SER A 251 14.92 18.28 21.17
CA SER A 251 14.36 18.57 19.85
C SER A 251 12.87 18.85 19.86
N MET A 252 12.17 18.41 20.92
CA MET A 252 10.72 18.54 21.07
C MET A 252 10.37 18.99 22.49
N THR A 253 9.31 19.79 22.57
CA THR A 253 8.61 20.08 23.83
C THR A 253 7.31 19.25 23.87
N PHE A 254 6.66 19.21 25.04
CA PHE A 254 5.35 18.56 25.17
C PHE A 254 4.32 19.10 24.16
N VAL A 255 4.30 20.42 23.96
CA VAL A 255 3.39 21.08 22.99
C VAL A 255 3.71 20.68 21.56
N THR A 256 4.99 20.76 21.17
CA THR A 256 5.40 20.41 19.80
C THR A 256 5.24 18.93 19.48
N PHE A 257 5.29 18.05 20.48
CA PHE A 257 4.95 16.63 20.33
C PHE A 257 3.51 16.46 19.85
N PHE A 258 2.52 17.02 20.56
CA PHE A 258 1.11 16.91 20.18
C PHE A 258 0.82 17.60 18.85
N GLN A 259 1.45 18.74 18.58
CA GLN A 259 1.35 19.41 17.28
C GLN A 259 1.89 18.52 16.14
N SER A 260 2.99 17.81 16.36
CA SER A 260 3.58 16.88 15.37
C SER A 260 2.68 15.67 15.16
N VAL A 261 2.08 15.11 16.21
CA VAL A 261 1.07 14.05 16.12
C VAL A 261 -0.10 14.51 15.25
N ALA A 262 -0.71 15.65 15.59
CA ALA A 262 -1.87 16.19 14.88
C ALA A 262 -1.55 16.46 13.41
N LYS A 263 -0.46 17.16 13.12
CA LYS A 263 -0.02 17.46 11.75
C LYS A 263 0.24 16.19 10.93
N GLY A 264 0.82 15.17 11.55
CA GLY A 264 1.04 13.88 10.91
C GLY A 264 -0.28 13.17 10.58
N MET A 265 -1.23 13.15 11.50
CA MET A 265 -2.57 12.58 11.29
C MET A 265 -3.33 13.32 10.18
N ASP A 266 -3.28 14.66 10.17
CA ASP A 266 -3.91 15.49 9.13
C ASP A 266 -3.38 15.14 7.73
N GLY A 267 -2.09 14.86 7.61
CA GLY A 267 -1.47 14.42 6.36
C GLY A 267 -2.07 13.12 5.79
N MET A 268 -2.61 12.26 6.65
CA MET A 268 -3.24 10.99 6.26
C MET A 268 -4.78 11.04 6.21
N MET A 269 -5.40 12.14 6.63
CA MET A 269 -6.86 12.27 6.72
C MET A 269 -7.55 12.02 5.37
N ASN A 270 -7.05 12.60 4.29
CA ASN A 270 -7.63 12.42 2.96
C ASN A 270 -7.63 10.96 2.49
N VAL A 271 -6.53 10.22 2.74
CA VAL A 271 -6.42 8.81 2.39
C VAL A 271 -7.39 7.97 3.23
N THR A 272 -7.49 8.29 4.51
CA THR A 272 -8.41 7.65 5.46
C THR A 272 -9.87 7.82 5.04
N ILE A 273 -10.30 9.05 4.76
CA ILE A 273 -11.67 9.35 4.28
C ILE A 273 -11.95 8.63 2.97
N MET A 274 -11.00 8.66 2.03
CA MET A 274 -11.17 7.95 0.76
C MET A 274 -11.34 6.45 0.95
N ALA A 275 -10.56 5.80 1.83
CA ALA A 275 -10.69 4.37 2.09
C ALA A 275 -12.10 4.01 2.62
N ILE A 276 -12.64 4.80 3.55
CA ILE A 276 -13.97 4.63 4.11
C ILE A 276 -15.05 4.79 3.03
N LEU A 277 -15.00 5.88 2.25
CA LEU A 277 -15.99 6.15 1.21
C LEU A 277 -15.96 5.12 0.07
N ILE A 278 -14.77 4.72 -0.37
CA ILE A 278 -14.60 3.68 -1.40
C ILE A 278 -15.23 2.38 -0.93
N ARG A 279 -15.04 2.03 0.33
CA ARG A 279 -15.57 0.78 0.86
C ARG A 279 -17.09 0.75 0.92
N GLY A 280 -17.70 1.85 1.34
CA GLY A 280 -19.18 2.00 1.29
C GLY A 280 -19.72 1.93 -0.13
N LEU A 281 -19.04 2.58 -1.08
CA LEU A 281 -19.39 2.51 -2.50
C LEU A 281 -19.33 1.08 -3.05
N ILE A 282 -18.28 0.33 -2.69
CA ILE A 282 -18.12 -1.08 -3.07
C ILE A 282 -19.26 -1.93 -2.50
N GLY A 283 -19.69 -1.67 -1.26
CA GLY A 283 -20.86 -2.34 -0.66
C GLY A 283 -22.10 -2.19 -1.53
N LEU A 284 -22.40 -0.98 -1.99
CA LEU A 284 -23.52 -0.73 -2.90
C LEU A 284 -23.34 -1.42 -4.25
N ILE A 285 -22.15 -1.34 -4.86
CA ILE A 285 -21.86 -1.99 -6.14
C ILE A 285 -22.05 -3.51 -6.05
N LYS A 286 -21.62 -4.12 -4.95
CA LYS A 286 -21.80 -5.54 -4.69
C LYS A 286 -23.28 -5.89 -4.59
N GLU A 287 -24.04 -5.13 -3.79
CA GLU A 287 -25.47 -5.36 -3.61
C GLU A 287 -26.27 -5.18 -4.91
N TYR A 288 -25.79 -4.33 -5.81
CA TYR A 288 -26.41 -4.14 -7.14
C TYR A 288 -26.02 -5.23 -8.14
N GLY A 289 -25.28 -6.26 -7.74
CA GLY A 289 -24.83 -7.35 -8.61
C GLY A 289 -23.68 -6.97 -9.55
N GLY A 290 -23.01 -5.83 -9.31
CA GLY A 290 -21.94 -5.36 -10.18
C GLY A 290 -20.73 -6.28 -10.18
N ILE A 291 -20.38 -6.86 -9.04
CA ILE A 291 -19.26 -7.80 -8.92
C ILE A 291 -19.59 -9.10 -9.64
N GLU A 292 -20.79 -9.64 -9.43
CA GLU A 292 -21.29 -10.86 -10.08
C GLU A 292 -21.30 -10.72 -11.60
N TRP A 293 -21.73 -9.55 -12.10
CA TRP A 293 -21.72 -9.25 -13.54
C TRP A 293 -20.30 -9.29 -14.12
N VAL A 294 -19.33 -8.66 -13.45
CA VAL A 294 -17.90 -8.67 -13.86
C VAL A 294 -17.38 -10.11 -13.89
N VAL A 295 -17.64 -10.88 -12.83
CA VAL A 295 -17.23 -12.28 -12.73
C VAL A 295 -17.79 -13.10 -13.89
N GLN A 296 -19.10 -13.05 -14.13
CA GLN A 296 -19.76 -13.79 -15.22
C GLN A 296 -19.19 -13.42 -16.60
N LYS A 297 -18.95 -12.12 -16.84
CA LYS A 297 -18.41 -11.64 -18.11
C LYS A 297 -16.98 -12.15 -18.36
N LEU A 298 -16.16 -12.23 -17.33
CA LEU A 298 -14.78 -12.66 -17.43
C LEU A 298 -14.62 -14.19 -17.49
N THR A 299 -15.54 -14.94 -16.89
CA THR A 299 -15.43 -16.42 -16.81
C THR A 299 -16.28 -17.17 -17.84
N GLY A 300 -17.25 -16.52 -18.46
CA GLY A 300 -18.26 -17.19 -19.30
C GLY A 300 -17.78 -17.85 -20.59
N ASN A 301 -16.63 -17.43 -21.15
CA ASN A 301 -16.15 -17.89 -22.45
C ASN A 301 -14.81 -18.66 -22.43
N ILE A 302 -14.48 -19.28 -21.28
CA ILE A 302 -13.20 -20.01 -21.13
C ILE A 302 -13.29 -21.35 -21.85
N LYS A 303 -12.36 -21.59 -22.82
CA LYS A 303 -12.29 -22.86 -23.61
C LYS A 303 -10.99 -23.63 -23.40
N THR A 304 -9.93 -23.01 -22.92
CA THR A 304 -8.59 -23.62 -22.82
C THR A 304 -7.99 -23.42 -21.45
N ARG A 305 -7.03 -24.29 -21.04
CA ARG A 305 -6.30 -24.15 -19.79
C ARG A 305 -5.57 -22.82 -19.68
N LYS A 306 -4.88 -22.38 -20.74
CA LYS A 306 -4.20 -21.06 -20.76
C LYS A 306 -5.20 -19.92 -20.65
N GLY A 307 -6.36 -20.04 -21.33
CA GLY A 307 -7.45 -19.08 -21.21
C GLY A 307 -8.01 -19.01 -19.78
N ALA A 308 -8.08 -20.14 -19.08
CA ALA A 308 -8.49 -20.21 -17.68
C ALA A 308 -7.48 -19.51 -16.75
N GLU A 309 -6.18 -19.76 -16.93
CA GLU A 309 -5.13 -19.05 -16.17
C GLU A 309 -5.18 -17.53 -16.39
N TYR A 310 -5.34 -17.09 -17.64
CA TYR A 310 -5.51 -15.68 -18.00
C TYR A 310 -6.77 -15.07 -17.40
N SER A 311 -7.91 -15.76 -17.45
CA SER A 311 -9.16 -15.29 -16.87
C SER A 311 -9.08 -15.11 -15.36
N ILE A 312 -8.41 -16.02 -14.64
CA ILE A 312 -8.19 -15.89 -13.19
C ILE A 312 -7.34 -14.63 -12.91
N ALA A 313 -6.23 -14.46 -13.63
CA ALA A 313 -5.35 -13.31 -13.43
C ALA A 313 -6.06 -11.97 -13.73
N VAL A 314 -6.82 -11.90 -14.84
CA VAL A 314 -7.61 -10.70 -15.21
C VAL A 314 -8.71 -10.46 -14.20
N LEU A 315 -9.43 -11.50 -13.74
CA LEU A 315 -10.48 -11.40 -12.73
C LEU A 315 -9.94 -10.76 -11.46
N VAL A 316 -8.83 -11.27 -10.92
CA VAL A 316 -8.23 -10.72 -9.70
C VAL A 316 -7.76 -9.29 -9.92
N SER A 317 -7.09 -9.01 -11.06
CA SER A 317 -6.61 -7.66 -11.38
C SER A 317 -7.77 -6.65 -11.44
N VAL A 318 -8.89 -7.01 -12.09
CA VAL A 318 -10.08 -6.16 -12.17
C VAL A 318 -10.70 -5.98 -10.78
N LEU A 319 -10.81 -7.05 -10.00
CA LEU A 319 -11.32 -6.95 -8.63
C LEU A 319 -10.43 -6.09 -7.74
N VAL A 320 -9.11 -6.24 -7.81
CA VAL A 320 -8.15 -5.37 -7.07
C VAL A 320 -8.35 -3.91 -7.48
N PHE A 321 -8.47 -3.64 -8.77
CA PHE A 321 -8.71 -2.29 -9.28
C PHE A 321 -10.04 -1.71 -8.78
N CYS A 322 -11.12 -2.52 -8.78
CA CYS A 322 -12.44 -2.10 -8.31
C CYS A 322 -12.52 -1.96 -6.79
N LEU A 323 -11.88 -2.87 -6.03
CA LEU A 323 -12.01 -2.97 -4.58
C LEU A 323 -10.93 -2.18 -3.82
N VAL A 324 -9.86 -1.77 -4.52
CA VAL A 324 -8.70 -1.07 -3.96
C VAL A 324 -8.12 -1.81 -2.72
N ASN A 325 -8.31 -3.14 -2.67
CA ASN A 325 -7.83 -4.00 -1.59
C ASN A 325 -7.53 -5.39 -2.12
N ASN A 326 -6.26 -5.78 -2.08
CA ASN A 326 -5.78 -7.05 -2.61
C ASN A 326 -6.40 -8.25 -1.88
N THR A 327 -6.41 -8.24 -0.55
CA THR A 327 -6.88 -9.36 0.27
C THR A 327 -8.34 -9.65 0.00
N ILE A 328 -9.18 -8.62 -0.07
CA ILE A 328 -10.62 -8.78 -0.33
C ILE A 328 -10.84 -9.27 -1.76
N ALA A 329 -10.11 -8.74 -2.74
CA ALA A 329 -10.19 -9.20 -4.12
C ALA A 329 -9.85 -10.69 -4.22
N ILE A 330 -8.79 -11.14 -3.54
CA ILE A 330 -8.38 -12.53 -3.48
C ILE A 330 -9.47 -13.40 -2.81
N ILE A 331 -10.03 -12.97 -1.68
CA ILE A 331 -11.10 -13.70 -0.99
C ILE A 331 -12.32 -13.89 -1.89
N ILE A 332 -12.72 -12.86 -2.64
CA ILE A 332 -13.86 -12.93 -3.56
C ILE A 332 -13.54 -13.80 -4.78
N ALA A 333 -12.32 -13.69 -5.31
CA ALA A 333 -11.91 -14.44 -6.50
C ALA A 333 -11.62 -15.92 -6.20
N SER A 334 -11.18 -16.25 -5.00
CA SER A 334 -10.70 -17.61 -4.64
C SER A 334 -11.69 -18.73 -4.91
N PRO A 335 -12.98 -18.66 -4.54
CA PRO A 335 -13.94 -19.73 -4.85
C PRO A 335 -14.10 -19.94 -6.36
N ILE A 336 -14.11 -18.86 -7.13
CA ILE A 336 -14.25 -18.87 -8.58
C ILE A 336 -13.00 -19.44 -9.22
N ALA A 337 -11.83 -18.96 -8.80
CA ALA A 337 -10.53 -19.43 -9.28
C ALA A 337 -10.34 -20.91 -8.97
N LYS A 338 -10.80 -21.40 -7.81
CA LYS A 338 -10.78 -22.82 -7.45
C LYS A 338 -11.64 -23.64 -8.41
N GLN A 339 -12.89 -23.26 -8.64
CA GLN A 339 -13.79 -23.96 -9.57
C GLN A 339 -13.25 -23.98 -11.01
N VAL A 340 -12.75 -22.84 -11.49
CA VAL A 340 -12.10 -22.74 -12.80
C VAL A 340 -10.84 -23.61 -12.85
N GLY A 341 -10.02 -23.56 -11.81
CA GLY A 341 -8.81 -24.37 -11.68
C GLY A 341 -9.09 -25.88 -11.73
N GLU A 342 -10.08 -26.35 -10.99
CA GLU A 342 -10.52 -27.75 -10.98
C GLU A 342 -11.04 -28.18 -12.35
N LYS A 343 -11.92 -27.37 -12.97
CA LYS A 343 -12.49 -27.64 -14.30
C LYS A 343 -11.43 -27.79 -15.39
N PHE A 344 -10.38 -26.96 -15.36
CA PHE A 344 -9.31 -26.95 -16.36
C PHE A 344 -8.03 -27.67 -15.92
N LYS A 345 -8.10 -28.44 -14.81
CA LYS A 345 -6.98 -29.22 -14.25
C LYS A 345 -5.71 -28.37 -13.99
N ILE A 346 -5.90 -27.18 -13.46
CA ILE A 346 -4.81 -26.30 -13.00
C ILE A 346 -4.47 -26.69 -11.57
N ALA A 347 -3.18 -26.93 -11.29
CA ALA A 347 -2.75 -27.29 -9.94
C ALA A 347 -3.11 -26.18 -8.92
N PRO A 348 -3.58 -26.50 -7.70
CA PRO A 348 -3.97 -25.52 -6.69
C PRO A 348 -2.89 -24.47 -6.40
N LYS A 349 -1.62 -24.87 -6.34
CA LYS A 349 -0.48 -23.96 -6.18
C LYS A 349 -0.36 -22.92 -7.31
N ARG A 350 -0.68 -23.32 -8.55
CA ARG A 350 -0.69 -22.42 -9.70
C ARG A 350 -1.87 -21.46 -9.63
N THR A 351 -3.04 -21.96 -9.24
CA THR A 351 -4.22 -21.12 -9.03
C THR A 351 -3.97 -20.09 -7.91
N ALA A 352 -3.37 -20.50 -6.79
CA ALA A 352 -3.01 -19.59 -5.70
C ALA A 352 -1.94 -18.55 -6.10
N SER A 353 -1.06 -18.90 -7.04
CA SER A 353 -0.04 -17.98 -7.58
C SER A 353 -0.63 -16.94 -8.54
N LEU A 354 -1.77 -17.25 -9.18
CA LEU A 354 -2.50 -16.35 -10.07
C LEU A 354 -3.43 -15.38 -9.33
N LEU A 355 -3.79 -15.73 -8.08
CA LEU A 355 -4.52 -14.89 -7.14
C LEU A 355 -3.57 -13.89 -6.45
#